data_05f412041c61bbf60e639f0b430c5761
#
_entry.id   05f412041c61bbf60e639f0b430c5761
#
_cell.length_a   1.000
_cell.length_b   1.000
_cell.length_c   1.000
_cell.angle_alpha   90.00
_cell.angle_beta   90.00
_cell.angle_gamma   90.00
#
_symmetry.space_group_name_H-M   'P 1'
#
loop_
_entity.id
_entity.type
_entity.pdbx_description
1 polymer ?
#
loop_
_entity_poly.entity_id
_entity_poly.type
_entity_poly.pdbx_seq_one_letter_code
_entity_poly.pdbx_strand_id
1 'polypeptide(L)'
;MDIGLPVASSCSREHQKIYQEWFALADSDADGRITGNDAIRFFGMSKLTRPELKQVWAIADSKRQGFLGFNEFIIAMQLIALGQAGNEITADILNNIDIQSLKPPQMDGLDVLLAKNRPSPKKSALDLDDCFVENIRVVLPLAISPIVFVTRIFVGQIPLSSVTSIIDGLKRLYMEKLKPLEATYHFNEFVSPSLTNSDFDAKPMVMLLGQYSTGKTTFIKHLLRTSYPGAHIGPEPTTDRFVVVMSGPDERSIPGNTIAVQADMPFSGLTAFGTAFLSKFQCSQMPHPLLEQITFVDTPGVLSGEKQRTQRSYDFTGVTSWFAAKCDLILLLFDPHKLDISDEFKRVISSLRGHDDKIRVVLNKADQIDTQQLMRVYGALMWSLGKVLNTPEVMRVYIGSFNDKPVNEAAVGPIGKDLFEREQDDLLSDLKDVPKKACDRKINEFVKRARAAKIHAYIISHLKKEMPSMMGKAKAQQRLSDNLEDEFIKVQREHHLPAGDFPSVDHYREMLSGYNIDKFEKLKPKMIQVVDDMLGYDIPELLRNFRNPYE
;
A
#
# COMPACT_ATOMS: atom_id res chain seq x y z
N MET A 1 -25.17 9.83 -29.66
CA MET A 1 -26.12 10.54 -28.82
C MET A 1 -25.81 10.13 -27.41
N ASP A 2 -25.06 10.96 -26.69
CA ASP A 2 -24.80 10.76 -25.27
C ASP A 2 -26.09 11.07 -24.51
N ILE A 3 -26.75 10.04 -24.03
CA ILE A 3 -27.87 10.18 -23.08
C ILE A 3 -27.22 10.45 -21.74
N GLY A 4 -27.13 11.75 -21.39
CA GLY A 4 -26.62 12.17 -20.08
C GLY A 4 -27.53 11.61 -18.99
N LEU A 5 -27.01 10.62 -18.25
CA LEU A 5 -27.66 10.12 -17.02
C LEU A 5 -27.81 11.26 -16.00
N PRO A 6 -28.93 11.36 -15.28
CA PRO A 6 -29.10 12.38 -14.26
C PRO A 6 -28.03 12.25 -13.18
N VAL A 7 -27.40 13.38 -12.87
CA VAL A 7 -26.31 13.46 -11.88
C VAL A 7 -26.84 13.09 -10.50
N ALA A 8 -26.07 12.37 -9.69
CA ALA A 8 -26.40 11.90 -8.33
C ALA A 8 -26.87 13.00 -7.33
N SER A 9 -26.82 14.27 -7.72
CA SER A 9 -27.34 15.42 -6.98
C SER A 9 -28.87 15.56 -7.00
N SER A 10 -29.60 14.70 -7.71
CA SER A 10 -31.07 14.76 -7.84
C SER A 10 -31.85 14.04 -6.72
N CYS A 11 -31.19 13.43 -5.75
CA CYS A 11 -31.78 12.74 -4.62
C CYS A 11 -31.81 13.65 -3.38
N SER A 12 -32.88 13.60 -2.55
CA SER A 12 -32.94 14.37 -1.30
C SER A 12 -31.81 13.94 -0.34
N ARG A 13 -31.31 14.87 0.50
CA ARG A 13 -30.24 14.57 1.47
C ARG A 13 -30.61 13.43 2.44
N GLU A 14 -31.89 13.27 2.75
CA GLU A 14 -32.40 12.19 3.60
C GLU A 14 -32.34 10.84 2.89
N HIS A 15 -32.76 10.78 1.63
CA HIS A 15 -32.69 9.56 0.83
C HIS A 15 -31.25 9.16 0.51
N GLN A 16 -30.35 10.13 0.34
CA GLN A 16 -28.92 9.85 0.11
C GLN A 16 -28.28 9.13 1.30
N LYS A 17 -28.64 9.50 2.55
CA LYS A 17 -28.16 8.79 3.74
C LYS A 17 -28.70 7.35 3.80
N ILE A 18 -29.99 7.17 3.48
CA ILE A 18 -30.60 5.84 3.44
C ILE A 18 -29.90 4.96 2.39
N TYR A 19 -29.64 5.49 1.19
CA TYR A 19 -28.95 4.74 0.13
C TYR A 19 -27.48 4.47 0.45
N GLN A 20 -26.80 5.31 1.24
CA GLN A 20 -25.44 5.00 1.73
C GLN A 20 -25.44 3.80 2.68
N GLU A 21 -26.39 3.74 3.61
CA GLU A 21 -26.53 2.58 4.50
C GLU A 21 -26.87 1.31 3.71
N TRP A 22 -27.71 1.40 2.72
CA TRP A 22 -28.10 0.27 1.88
C TRP A 22 -26.98 -0.19 0.95
N PHE A 23 -26.21 0.74 0.41
CA PHE A 23 -25.04 0.42 -0.40
C PHE A 23 -24.01 -0.38 0.40
N ALA A 24 -23.71 0.07 1.62
CA ALA A 24 -22.79 -0.64 2.52
C ALA A 24 -23.30 -2.03 2.95
N LEU A 25 -24.64 -2.26 2.93
CA LEU A 25 -25.23 -3.59 3.18
C LEU A 25 -25.21 -4.49 1.94
N ALA A 26 -25.32 -3.89 0.77
CA ALA A 26 -25.32 -4.60 -0.50
C ALA A 26 -23.92 -5.03 -0.92
N ASP A 27 -22.92 -4.17 -0.68
CA ASP A 27 -21.49 -4.41 -0.89
C ASP A 27 -20.95 -5.43 0.14
N SER A 28 -20.96 -6.71 -0.24
CA SER A 28 -20.69 -7.81 0.69
C SER A 28 -19.23 -7.99 1.04
N ASP A 29 -18.31 -7.54 0.19
CA ASP A 29 -16.85 -7.61 0.37
C ASP A 29 -16.22 -6.26 0.70
N ALA A 30 -17.05 -5.19 0.78
CA ALA A 30 -16.68 -3.82 1.12
C ALA A 30 -15.59 -3.24 0.17
N ASP A 31 -15.68 -3.59 -1.12
CA ASP A 31 -14.75 -3.09 -2.16
C ASP A 31 -15.22 -1.76 -2.78
N GLY A 32 -16.38 -1.22 -2.33
CA GLY A 32 -16.98 0.00 -2.86
C GLY A 32 -17.75 -0.21 -4.17
N ARG A 33 -18.11 -1.46 -4.52
CA ARG A 33 -18.76 -1.82 -5.77
C ARG A 33 -19.85 -2.87 -5.51
N ILE A 34 -20.97 -2.77 -6.21
CA ILE A 34 -22.00 -3.81 -6.20
C ILE A 34 -21.82 -4.66 -7.45
N THR A 35 -21.38 -5.89 -7.26
CA THR A 35 -21.23 -6.86 -8.35
C THR A 35 -22.57 -7.50 -8.71
N GLY A 36 -22.63 -8.25 -9.83
CA GLY A 36 -23.85 -8.97 -10.21
C GLY A 36 -24.36 -9.93 -9.14
N ASN A 37 -23.48 -10.55 -8.36
CA ASN A 37 -23.83 -11.46 -7.27
C ASN A 37 -24.45 -10.70 -6.09
N ASP A 38 -23.90 -9.54 -5.75
CA ASP A 38 -24.42 -8.67 -4.69
C ASP A 38 -25.80 -8.13 -5.07
N ALA A 39 -25.94 -7.69 -6.33
CA ALA A 39 -27.21 -7.20 -6.88
C ALA A 39 -28.30 -8.29 -6.85
N ILE A 40 -28.02 -9.52 -7.24
CA ILE A 40 -29.00 -10.62 -7.18
C ILE A 40 -29.50 -10.81 -5.75
N ARG A 41 -28.61 -10.73 -4.77
CA ARG A 41 -28.93 -10.93 -3.36
C ARG A 41 -29.71 -9.74 -2.79
N PHE A 42 -29.26 -8.51 -3.05
CA PHE A 42 -29.86 -7.30 -2.48
C PHE A 42 -31.14 -6.89 -3.24
N PHE A 43 -31.09 -6.84 -4.58
CA PHE A 43 -32.27 -6.45 -5.38
C PHE A 43 -33.40 -7.49 -5.31
N GLY A 44 -33.05 -8.77 -5.04
CA GLY A 44 -34.04 -9.81 -4.81
C GLY A 44 -35.00 -9.54 -3.66
N MET A 45 -34.62 -8.67 -2.70
CA MET A 45 -35.50 -8.22 -1.60
C MET A 45 -36.62 -7.29 -2.07
N SER A 46 -36.55 -6.75 -3.28
CA SER A 46 -37.58 -5.83 -3.83
C SER A 46 -38.87 -6.48 -4.31
N LYS A 47 -38.93 -7.81 -4.36
CA LYS A 47 -40.04 -8.61 -4.94
C LYS A 47 -40.34 -8.37 -6.43
N LEU A 48 -39.51 -7.63 -7.14
CA LEU A 48 -39.60 -7.52 -8.58
C LEU A 48 -39.19 -8.85 -9.25
N THR A 49 -39.73 -9.09 -10.43
CA THR A 49 -39.42 -10.31 -11.19
C THR A 49 -37.98 -10.28 -11.74
N ARG A 50 -37.40 -11.45 -12.01
CA ARG A 50 -36.06 -11.56 -12.59
C ARG A 50 -35.89 -10.79 -13.91
N PRO A 51 -36.85 -10.73 -14.85
CA PRO A 51 -36.75 -9.90 -16.04
C PRO A 51 -36.67 -8.40 -15.71
N GLU A 52 -37.50 -7.91 -14.78
CA GLU A 52 -37.47 -6.52 -14.34
C GLU A 52 -36.14 -6.14 -13.68
N LEU A 53 -35.60 -7.00 -12.81
CA LEU A 53 -34.30 -6.77 -12.20
C LEU A 53 -33.14 -6.77 -13.21
N LYS A 54 -33.24 -7.56 -14.30
CA LYS A 54 -32.27 -7.49 -15.41
C LYS A 54 -32.37 -6.16 -16.17
N GLN A 55 -33.57 -5.62 -16.36
CA GLN A 55 -33.76 -4.30 -16.97
C GLN A 55 -33.21 -3.20 -16.08
N VAL A 56 -33.48 -3.23 -14.76
CA VAL A 56 -32.87 -2.31 -13.79
C VAL A 56 -31.34 -2.32 -13.89
N TRP A 57 -30.73 -3.51 -13.87
CA TRP A 57 -29.29 -3.65 -13.99
C TRP A 57 -28.75 -3.09 -15.32
N ALA A 58 -29.39 -3.43 -16.44
CA ALA A 58 -28.94 -3.01 -17.77
C ALA A 58 -29.00 -1.47 -17.94
N ILE A 59 -29.95 -0.80 -17.29
CA ILE A 59 -30.07 0.66 -17.33
C ILE A 59 -29.06 1.29 -16.35
N ALA A 60 -28.92 0.76 -15.14
CA ALA A 60 -28.00 1.28 -14.13
C ALA A 60 -26.53 1.12 -14.55
N ASP A 61 -26.14 -0.05 -15.06
CA ASP A 61 -24.80 -0.30 -15.64
C ASP A 61 -24.73 0.10 -17.13
N SER A 62 -25.11 1.32 -17.46
CA SER A 62 -25.11 1.85 -18.84
C SER A 62 -23.72 1.81 -19.47
N LYS A 63 -22.66 1.88 -18.70
CA LYS A 63 -21.24 1.81 -19.15
C LYS A 63 -20.76 0.37 -19.33
N ARG A 64 -21.59 -0.63 -19.00
CA ARG A 64 -21.26 -2.08 -19.09
C ARG A 64 -19.96 -2.46 -18.37
N GLN A 65 -19.77 -1.92 -17.17
CA GLN A 65 -18.58 -2.16 -16.35
C GLN A 65 -18.67 -3.47 -15.55
N GLY A 66 -19.86 -4.08 -15.48
CA GLY A 66 -20.10 -5.31 -14.71
C GLY A 66 -20.26 -5.10 -13.21
N PHE A 67 -20.25 -3.86 -12.74
CA PHE A 67 -20.51 -3.47 -11.35
C PHE A 67 -21.21 -2.11 -11.30
N LEU A 68 -21.84 -1.80 -10.17
CA LEU A 68 -22.45 -0.50 -9.89
C LEU A 68 -21.66 0.21 -8.80
N GLY A 69 -21.22 1.44 -9.05
CA GLY A 69 -20.76 2.35 -8.02
C GLY A 69 -21.94 2.97 -7.27
N PHE A 70 -21.67 3.82 -6.28
CA PHE A 70 -22.75 4.42 -5.46
C PHE A 70 -23.77 5.21 -6.26
N ASN A 71 -23.34 5.94 -7.29
CA ASN A 71 -24.25 6.72 -8.15
C ASN A 71 -25.15 5.82 -9.01
N GLU A 72 -24.60 4.80 -9.61
CA GLU A 72 -25.30 3.81 -10.39
C GLU A 72 -26.25 2.98 -9.50
N PHE A 73 -25.87 2.72 -8.24
CA PHE A 73 -26.73 2.07 -7.27
C PHE A 73 -27.95 2.92 -6.90
N ILE A 74 -27.81 4.25 -6.74
CA ILE A 74 -28.95 5.16 -6.53
C ILE A 74 -29.94 5.06 -7.70
N ILE A 75 -29.43 5.06 -8.93
CA ILE A 75 -30.26 4.90 -10.14
C ILE A 75 -31.01 3.56 -10.10
N ALA A 76 -30.34 2.47 -9.73
CA ALA A 76 -30.97 1.16 -9.58
C ALA A 76 -32.09 1.19 -8.53
N MET A 77 -31.88 1.83 -7.38
CA MET A 77 -32.91 1.96 -6.33
C MET A 77 -34.12 2.77 -6.79
N GLN A 78 -33.90 3.84 -7.54
CA GLN A 78 -35.00 4.65 -8.12
C GLN A 78 -35.80 3.86 -9.16
N LEU A 79 -35.13 3.09 -10.02
CA LEU A 79 -35.79 2.21 -10.99
C LEU A 79 -36.61 1.11 -10.30
N ILE A 80 -36.06 0.52 -9.23
CA ILE A 80 -36.78 -0.48 -8.42
C ILE A 80 -38.05 0.15 -7.80
N ALA A 81 -37.97 1.37 -7.25
CA ALA A 81 -39.12 2.06 -6.69
C ALA A 81 -40.19 2.32 -7.73
N LEU A 82 -39.82 2.70 -8.95
CA LEU A 82 -40.74 2.90 -10.08
C LEU A 82 -41.37 1.59 -10.54
N GLY A 83 -40.60 0.51 -10.63
CA GLY A 83 -41.12 -0.83 -10.92
C GLY A 83 -42.14 -1.30 -9.88
N GLN A 84 -41.89 -1.06 -8.58
CA GLN A 84 -42.85 -1.35 -7.51
C GLN A 84 -44.13 -0.50 -7.57
N ALA A 85 -44.06 0.70 -8.14
CA ALA A 85 -45.24 1.54 -8.41
C ALA A 85 -46.00 1.11 -9.66
N GLY A 86 -45.61 0.04 -10.34
CA GLY A 86 -46.26 -0.50 -11.53
C GLY A 86 -45.92 0.21 -12.84
N ASN A 87 -44.84 0.99 -12.87
CA ASN A 87 -44.38 1.65 -14.08
C ASN A 87 -43.45 0.70 -14.88
N GLU A 88 -43.48 0.82 -16.20
CA GLU A 88 -42.57 0.08 -17.09
C GLU A 88 -41.12 0.63 -16.93
N ILE A 89 -40.18 -0.26 -16.68
CA ILE A 89 -38.76 0.11 -16.42
C ILE A 89 -38.07 0.41 -17.75
N THR A 90 -38.00 1.70 -18.13
CA THR A 90 -37.34 2.18 -19.33
C THR A 90 -36.29 3.25 -19.01
N ALA A 91 -35.29 3.44 -19.88
CA ALA A 91 -34.25 4.43 -19.64
C ALA A 91 -34.77 5.88 -19.58
N ASP A 92 -35.87 6.17 -20.31
CA ASP A 92 -36.46 7.51 -20.40
C ASP A 92 -37.35 7.87 -19.23
N ILE A 93 -37.75 6.89 -18.39
CA ILE A 93 -38.69 7.13 -17.29
C ILE A 93 -38.11 8.07 -16.24
N LEU A 94 -36.81 8.01 -15.99
CA LEU A 94 -36.11 8.86 -15.03
C LEU A 94 -36.03 10.33 -15.46
N ASN A 95 -36.17 10.62 -16.76
CA ASN A 95 -36.19 11.99 -17.29
C ASN A 95 -37.55 12.66 -17.18
N ASN A 96 -38.60 11.88 -17.00
CA ASN A 96 -40.02 12.34 -17.04
C ASN A 96 -40.68 12.44 -15.66
N ILE A 97 -39.98 12.08 -14.58
CA ILE A 97 -40.52 12.06 -13.21
C ILE A 97 -39.69 12.98 -12.31
N ASP A 98 -40.36 13.64 -11.36
CA ASP A 98 -39.69 14.39 -10.31
C ASP A 98 -39.03 13.42 -9.32
N ILE A 99 -37.74 13.18 -9.55
CA ILE A 99 -36.93 12.24 -8.80
C ILE A 99 -36.79 12.63 -7.32
N GLN A 100 -36.97 13.93 -6.97
CA GLN A 100 -36.87 14.40 -5.59
C GLN A 100 -38.07 13.96 -4.73
N SER A 101 -39.19 13.70 -5.32
CA SER A 101 -40.41 13.26 -4.63
C SER A 101 -40.51 11.73 -4.51
N LEU A 102 -39.62 10.97 -5.16
CA LEU A 102 -39.68 9.51 -5.20
C LEU A 102 -39.21 8.91 -3.86
N LYS A 103 -40.08 8.11 -3.24
CA LYS A 103 -39.75 7.41 -1.98
C LYS A 103 -38.82 6.23 -2.25
N PRO A 104 -37.96 5.88 -1.29
CA PRO A 104 -37.13 4.68 -1.40
C PRO A 104 -37.97 3.39 -1.60
N PRO A 105 -37.46 2.40 -2.36
CA PRO A 105 -38.20 1.16 -2.59
C PRO A 105 -38.40 0.36 -1.31
N GLN A 106 -39.42 -0.46 -1.27
CA GLN A 106 -39.64 -1.41 -0.18
C GLN A 106 -38.75 -2.63 -0.38
N MET A 107 -37.97 -2.96 0.65
CA MET A 107 -37.02 -4.09 0.62
C MET A 107 -37.36 -5.05 1.75
N ASP A 108 -37.84 -6.26 1.42
CA ASP A 108 -38.24 -7.26 2.40
C ASP A 108 -37.08 -7.78 3.23
N GLY A 109 -37.21 -7.73 4.55
CA GLY A 109 -36.16 -8.22 5.47
C GLY A 109 -35.00 -7.25 5.68
N LEU A 110 -35.02 -6.07 5.07
CA LEU A 110 -33.97 -5.07 5.23
C LEU A 110 -33.90 -4.53 6.68
N ASP A 111 -35.08 -4.37 7.34
CA ASP A 111 -35.15 -3.93 8.73
C ASP A 111 -34.40 -4.88 9.68
N VAL A 112 -34.45 -6.16 9.41
CA VAL A 112 -33.74 -7.20 10.20
C VAL A 112 -32.24 -7.09 9.98
N LEU A 113 -31.79 -6.78 8.76
CA LEU A 113 -30.37 -6.58 8.43
C LEU A 113 -29.85 -5.27 9.04
N LEU A 114 -30.62 -4.20 8.98
CA LEU A 114 -30.29 -2.91 9.59
C LEU A 114 -30.25 -3.01 11.13
N ALA A 115 -31.14 -3.79 11.74
CA ALA A 115 -31.15 -4.01 13.19
C ALA A 115 -29.92 -4.80 13.68
N LYS A 116 -29.38 -5.71 12.86
CA LYS A 116 -28.14 -6.46 13.16
C LYS A 116 -26.89 -5.58 13.10
N ASN A 117 -26.90 -4.52 12.29
CA ASN A 117 -25.75 -3.65 12.07
C ASN A 117 -25.80 -2.30 12.81
N ARG A 118 -26.83 -2.04 13.64
CA ARG A 118 -26.88 -0.83 14.46
C ARG A 118 -25.99 -0.99 15.69
N PRO A 119 -25.01 -0.08 15.91
CA PRO A 119 -24.36 0.04 17.22
C PRO A 119 -25.40 0.54 18.23
N SER A 120 -25.44 -0.09 19.41
CA SER A 120 -26.32 0.30 20.54
C SER A 120 -26.08 1.78 20.94
N PRO A 121 -27.15 2.54 21.26
CA PRO A 121 -27.00 3.96 21.55
C PRO A 121 -26.26 4.17 22.87
N LYS A 122 -25.18 4.94 22.82
CA LYS A 122 -24.52 5.50 24.01
C LYS A 122 -25.48 6.48 24.68
N LYS A 123 -25.87 6.20 25.93
CA LYS A 123 -26.55 7.15 26.80
C LYS A 123 -25.58 8.30 27.11
N SER A 124 -25.99 9.51 26.82
CA SER A 124 -25.38 10.75 27.25
C SER A 124 -25.49 10.89 28.76
N ALA A 125 -24.39 11.26 29.38
CA ALA A 125 -24.32 11.63 30.79
C ALA A 125 -24.92 13.03 31.00
N LEU A 126 -25.80 13.16 31.95
CA LEU A 126 -26.01 14.38 32.74
C LEU A 126 -26.65 14.02 34.09
N ASP A 127 -25.92 14.38 35.10
CA ASP A 127 -26.23 14.85 36.43
C ASP A 127 -26.89 14.00 37.52
N LEU A 128 -26.11 13.88 38.59
CA LEU A 128 -26.34 14.18 40.01
C LEU A 128 -27.07 13.18 40.92
N ASP A 129 -26.30 12.79 41.88
CA ASP A 129 -26.54 12.65 43.32
C ASP A 129 -27.45 11.55 43.91
N ASP A 130 -26.80 10.91 44.83
CA ASP A 130 -27.25 10.40 46.12
C ASP A 130 -27.96 9.05 46.30
N CYS A 131 -27.23 8.24 47.04
CA CYS A 131 -27.65 7.46 48.20
C CYS A 131 -28.43 6.16 48.09
N PHE A 132 -27.86 5.25 48.79
CA PHE A 132 -28.39 4.17 49.65
C PHE A 132 -28.27 2.71 49.17
N VAL A 133 -27.52 2.06 50.04
CA VAL A 133 -27.36 0.64 50.34
C VAL A 133 -28.73 -0.04 50.57
N GLU A 134 -28.95 -1.26 50.08
CA GLU A 134 -29.24 -2.41 50.92
C GLU A 134 -29.53 -3.70 50.14
N ASN A 135 -28.97 -4.75 50.73
CA ASN A 135 -29.18 -6.17 50.47
C ASN A 135 -30.59 -6.61 50.14
N ILE A 136 -30.71 -7.67 49.33
CA ILE A 136 -31.50 -8.87 49.67
C ILE A 136 -31.03 -10.06 48.79
N ARG A 137 -30.62 -11.14 49.51
CA ARG A 137 -30.59 -12.54 49.02
C ARG A 137 -32.01 -13.04 48.87
N VAL A 138 -32.29 -13.88 47.88
CA VAL A 138 -33.09 -15.11 48.01
C VAL A 138 -33.16 -15.93 46.71
N VAL A 139 -32.56 -17.12 46.71
CA VAL A 139 -33.02 -18.48 46.31
C VAL A 139 -33.40 -18.76 44.84
N LEU A 140 -32.62 -19.68 44.26
CA LEU A 140 -32.89 -20.57 43.08
C LEU A 140 -34.13 -21.48 43.30
N PRO A 141 -34.78 -21.98 42.21
CA PRO A 141 -34.29 -23.25 41.68
C PRO A 141 -34.40 -23.44 40.12
N LEU A 142 -33.39 -24.14 39.62
CA LEU A 142 -33.35 -25.27 38.68
C LEU A 142 -34.28 -25.30 37.45
N ALA A 143 -33.63 -25.32 36.35
CA ALA A 143 -33.60 -26.30 35.23
C ALA A 143 -33.79 -25.61 33.85
N ILE A 144 -32.80 -25.79 32.98
CA ILE A 144 -32.90 -26.35 31.62
C ILE A 144 -31.71 -25.91 30.78
N SER A 145 -30.94 -26.88 30.37
CA SER A 145 -30.09 -27.03 29.19
C SER A 145 -29.00 -25.99 28.85
N PRO A 146 -27.76 -26.44 28.65
CA PRO A 146 -26.63 -25.54 28.39
C PRO A 146 -26.63 -25.13 26.92
N ILE A 147 -27.01 -23.89 26.64
CA ILE A 147 -26.49 -23.18 25.47
C ILE A 147 -25.02 -22.92 25.80
N VAL A 148 -24.15 -23.63 25.10
CA VAL A 148 -22.70 -23.40 25.14
C VAL A 148 -22.46 -22.00 24.57
N PHE A 149 -22.49 -20.99 25.45
CA PHE A 149 -21.79 -19.74 25.22
C PHE A 149 -20.31 -20.09 25.29
N VAL A 150 -19.70 -20.29 24.12
CA VAL A 150 -18.25 -20.21 24.00
C VAL A 150 -17.88 -18.76 24.29
N THR A 151 -17.66 -18.45 25.56
CA THR A 151 -16.91 -17.28 25.95
C THR A 151 -15.51 -17.45 25.35
N ARG A 152 -15.30 -16.89 24.18
CA ARG A 152 -13.98 -16.68 23.62
C ARG A 152 -13.22 -15.84 24.66
N ILE A 153 -12.32 -16.48 25.38
CA ILE A 153 -11.36 -15.78 26.22
C ILE A 153 -10.51 -14.96 25.24
N PHE A 154 -10.78 -13.66 25.15
CA PHE A 154 -9.94 -12.71 24.45
C PHE A 154 -8.60 -12.67 25.19
N VAL A 155 -7.64 -13.42 24.69
CA VAL A 155 -6.26 -13.35 25.15
C VAL A 155 -5.68 -12.05 24.59
N GLY A 156 -5.62 -11.04 25.43
CA GLY A 156 -4.76 -9.87 25.25
C GLY A 156 -5.18 -8.89 24.15
N GLN A 157 -6.35 -8.26 24.28
CA GLN A 157 -6.55 -6.97 23.61
C GLN A 157 -5.55 -5.96 24.22
N ILE A 158 -4.76 -5.33 23.36
CA ILE A 158 -3.94 -4.18 23.77
C ILE A 158 -4.92 -3.12 24.27
N PRO A 159 -4.79 -2.64 25.51
CA PRO A 159 -5.66 -1.55 25.96
C PRO A 159 -5.33 -0.32 25.11
N LEU A 160 -6.20 0.03 24.16
CA LEU A 160 -6.09 1.20 23.29
C LEU A 160 -5.92 2.51 24.06
N SER A 161 -6.27 2.51 25.37
CA SER A 161 -6.06 3.64 26.28
C SER A 161 -4.59 4.04 26.46
N SER A 162 -3.64 3.19 26.09
CA SER A 162 -2.20 3.45 26.20
C SER A 162 -1.51 3.72 24.85
N VAL A 163 -2.24 3.69 23.73
CA VAL A 163 -1.74 3.97 22.37
C VAL A 163 -1.95 5.45 22.07
N THR A 164 -0.93 6.11 21.52
CA THR A 164 -0.95 7.55 21.25
C THR A 164 -1.15 7.89 19.76
N SER A 165 -0.84 6.96 18.86
CA SER A 165 -0.94 7.16 17.42
C SER A 165 -1.05 5.82 16.69
N ILE A 166 -1.42 5.85 15.38
CA ILE A 166 -1.40 4.66 14.51
C ILE A 166 -0.02 3.99 14.53
N ILE A 167 1.05 4.77 14.43
CA ILE A 167 2.43 4.25 14.41
C ILE A 167 2.78 3.56 15.73
N ASP A 168 2.41 4.14 16.86
CA ASP A 168 2.61 3.52 18.18
C ASP A 168 1.81 2.22 18.31
N GLY A 169 0.56 2.21 17.82
CA GLY A 169 -0.25 1.00 17.75
C GLY A 169 0.38 -0.11 16.92
N LEU A 170 0.86 0.20 15.72
CA LEU A 170 1.55 -0.78 14.85
C LEU A 170 2.82 -1.34 15.50
N LYS A 171 3.62 -0.50 16.18
CA LYS A 171 4.80 -0.97 16.93
C LYS A 171 4.43 -2.00 17.99
N ARG A 172 3.40 -1.72 18.77
CA ARG A 172 2.94 -2.63 19.83
C ARG A 172 2.40 -3.93 19.24
N LEU A 173 1.55 -3.84 18.22
CA LEU A 173 1.04 -5.02 17.52
C LEU A 173 2.19 -5.88 16.96
N TYR A 174 3.21 -5.24 16.41
CA TYR A 174 4.41 -5.96 15.96
C TYR A 174 5.11 -6.70 17.09
N MET A 175 5.46 -5.98 18.16
CA MET A 175 6.25 -6.54 19.27
C MET A 175 5.50 -7.64 20.03
N GLU A 176 4.19 -7.48 20.24
CA GLU A 176 3.40 -8.38 21.08
C GLU A 176 2.80 -9.56 20.29
N LYS A 177 2.41 -9.35 19.04
CA LYS A 177 1.64 -10.33 18.28
C LYS A 177 2.38 -10.95 17.09
N LEU A 178 3.06 -10.13 16.28
CA LEU A 178 3.70 -10.62 15.05
C LEU A 178 5.13 -11.13 15.28
N LYS A 179 5.95 -10.38 16.00
CA LYS A 179 7.37 -10.72 16.24
C LYS A 179 7.57 -12.09 16.91
N PRO A 180 6.73 -12.56 17.86
CA PRO A 180 6.84 -13.90 18.40
C PRO A 180 6.64 -15.00 17.34
N LEU A 181 5.72 -14.80 16.38
CA LEU A 181 5.54 -15.72 15.25
C LEU A 181 6.78 -15.74 14.36
N GLU A 182 7.27 -14.56 13.97
CA GLU A 182 8.48 -14.43 13.13
C GLU A 182 9.70 -15.11 13.75
N ALA A 183 9.92 -14.90 15.06
CA ALA A 183 11.04 -15.50 15.79
C ALA A 183 10.91 -17.03 15.91
N THR A 184 9.70 -17.55 16.14
CA THR A 184 9.45 -19.00 16.26
C THR A 184 9.76 -19.75 14.98
N TYR A 185 9.45 -19.16 13.83
CA TYR A 185 9.59 -19.81 12.52
C TYR A 185 10.75 -19.27 11.69
N HIS A 186 11.67 -18.51 12.26
CA HIS A 186 12.87 -17.97 11.58
C HIS A 186 12.55 -17.09 10.36
N PHE A 187 11.43 -16.36 10.39
CA PHE A 187 10.98 -15.53 9.27
C PHE A 187 12.02 -14.49 8.85
N ASN A 188 12.74 -13.92 9.82
CA ASN A 188 13.78 -12.92 9.60
C ASN A 188 14.98 -13.45 8.79
N GLU A 189 15.19 -14.73 8.77
CA GLU A 189 16.30 -15.38 8.07
C GLU A 189 15.91 -15.81 6.66
N PHE A 190 14.65 -16.20 6.46
CA PHE A 190 14.15 -16.73 5.19
C PHE A 190 13.52 -15.67 4.27
N VAL A 191 12.87 -14.65 4.81
CA VAL A 191 12.03 -13.76 4.02
C VAL A 191 12.45 -12.30 4.15
N SER A 192 12.48 -11.74 5.35
CA SER A 192 12.77 -10.32 5.55
C SER A 192 13.25 -10.04 6.97
N PRO A 193 14.27 -9.22 7.18
CA PRO A 193 14.78 -8.86 8.50
C PRO A 193 13.69 -8.36 9.45
N SER A 194 13.88 -8.55 10.75
CA SER A 194 12.96 -8.05 11.77
C SER A 194 12.84 -6.54 11.73
N LEU A 195 11.61 -6.02 11.90
CA LEU A 195 11.38 -4.58 11.99
C LEU A 195 11.91 -4.03 13.31
N THR A 196 12.46 -2.83 13.24
CA THR A 196 12.93 -2.04 14.39
C THR A 196 11.97 -0.89 14.67
N ASN A 197 12.06 -0.28 15.85
CA ASN A 197 11.28 0.92 16.14
C ASN A 197 11.57 2.05 15.14
N SER A 198 12.83 2.17 14.71
CA SER A 198 13.24 3.15 13.71
C SER A 198 12.60 2.95 12.33
N ASP A 199 12.23 1.71 11.95
CA ASP A 199 11.50 1.47 10.70
C ASP A 199 10.07 2.05 10.75
N PHE A 200 9.42 1.96 11.91
CA PHE A 200 8.10 2.57 12.12
C PHE A 200 8.18 4.09 12.21
N ASP A 201 9.20 4.64 12.87
CA ASP A 201 9.39 6.09 13.07
C ASP A 201 9.99 6.79 11.86
N ALA A 202 10.54 6.05 10.90
CA ALA A 202 11.15 6.59 9.69
C ALA A 202 10.17 7.54 8.98
N LYS A 203 10.68 8.73 8.63
CA LYS A 203 9.94 9.65 7.79
C LYS A 203 9.78 9.09 6.38
N PRO A 204 8.73 9.49 5.66
CA PRO A 204 8.57 9.11 4.26
C PRO A 204 9.83 9.37 3.45
N MET A 205 10.23 8.41 2.62
CA MET A 205 11.43 8.50 1.80
C MET A 205 11.09 8.65 0.32
N VAL A 206 11.78 9.59 -0.34
CA VAL A 206 11.70 9.82 -1.79
C VAL A 206 13.07 9.52 -2.40
N MET A 207 13.15 8.50 -3.24
CA MET A 207 14.38 8.10 -3.91
C MET A 207 14.44 8.67 -5.34
N LEU A 208 15.57 9.26 -5.70
CA LEU A 208 15.84 9.75 -7.05
C LEU A 208 16.76 8.78 -7.77
N LEU A 209 16.29 8.24 -8.89
CA LEU A 209 17.05 7.36 -9.78
C LEU A 209 17.17 7.96 -11.17
N GLY A 210 18.22 7.65 -11.87
CA GLY A 210 18.43 8.10 -13.25
C GLY A 210 19.88 7.96 -13.65
N GLN A 211 20.12 8.11 -14.94
CA GLN A 211 21.46 8.07 -15.50
C GLN A 211 22.33 9.20 -14.91
N TYR A 212 23.62 9.08 -15.21
CA TYR A 212 24.57 10.14 -14.89
C TYR A 212 24.15 11.48 -15.50
N SER A 213 24.29 12.58 -14.73
CA SER A 213 24.00 13.96 -15.16
C SER A 213 22.53 14.25 -15.52
N THR A 214 21.55 13.45 -15.09
CA THR A 214 20.12 13.77 -15.26
C THR A 214 19.59 14.84 -14.31
N GLY A 215 20.43 15.32 -13.37
CA GLY A 215 20.10 16.43 -12.47
C GLY A 215 19.48 16.01 -11.14
N LYS A 216 19.69 14.79 -10.63
CA LYS A 216 19.14 14.29 -9.35
C LYS A 216 19.51 15.19 -8.16
N THR A 217 20.79 15.42 -7.94
CA THR A 217 21.29 16.31 -6.87
C THR A 217 20.79 17.74 -7.04
N THR A 218 20.76 18.24 -8.28
CA THR A 218 20.22 19.59 -8.60
C THR A 218 18.74 19.69 -8.28
N PHE A 219 17.98 18.63 -8.55
CA PHE A 219 16.55 18.56 -8.23
C PHE A 219 16.30 18.68 -6.72
N ILE A 220 17.02 17.93 -5.89
CA ILE A 220 16.92 18.04 -4.43
C ILE A 220 17.29 19.45 -3.97
N LYS A 221 18.40 20.01 -4.47
CA LYS A 221 18.81 21.38 -4.16
C LYS A 221 17.73 22.40 -4.54
N HIS A 222 17.12 22.26 -5.72
CA HIS A 222 16.03 23.11 -6.17
C HIS A 222 14.82 23.07 -5.21
N LEU A 223 14.43 21.89 -4.74
CA LEU A 223 13.34 21.73 -3.76
C LEU A 223 13.69 22.35 -2.40
N LEU A 224 14.91 22.18 -1.94
CA LEU A 224 15.38 22.71 -0.66
C LEU A 224 15.71 24.21 -0.72
N ARG A 225 15.80 24.81 -1.92
CA ARG A 225 16.27 26.19 -2.12
C ARG A 225 17.65 26.46 -1.51
N THR A 226 18.38 25.45 -1.14
CA THR A 226 19.73 25.51 -0.56
C THR A 226 20.51 24.24 -0.87
N SER A 227 21.83 24.30 -0.70
CA SER A 227 22.69 23.10 -0.83
C SER A 227 22.69 22.32 0.48
N TYR A 228 22.88 21.02 0.42
CA TYR A 228 23.03 20.16 1.61
C TYR A 228 24.48 19.69 1.76
N PRO A 229 24.94 19.36 3.00
CA PRO A 229 26.29 18.87 3.24
C PRO A 229 26.64 17.63 2.40
N GLY A 230 27.75 17.67 1.67
CA GLY A 230 28.16 16.59 0.77
C GLY A 230 27.52 16.59 -0.61
N ALA A 231 26.69 17.59 -0.94
CA ALA A 231 26.21 17.78 -2.31
C ALA A 231 27.36 18.29 -3.21
N HIS A 232 27.67 17.53 -4.23
CA HIS A 232 28.62 17.95 -5.26
C HIS A 232 27.91 18.11 -6.60
N ILE A 233 27.97 19.33 -7.16
CA ILE A 233 27.39 19.65 -8.46
C ILE A 233 28.51 20.17 -9.35
N GLY A 234 28.74 19.50 -10.46
CA GLY A 234 29.79 19.87 -11.41
C GLY A 234 29.65 19.15 -12.75
N PRO A 235 30.47 19.50 -13.74
CA PRO A 235 30.46 18.86 -15.06
C PRO A 235 30.98 17.42 -15.05
N GLU A 236 31.76 17.05 -14.04
CA GLU A 236 32.31 15.67 -13.87
C GLU A 236 31.34 14.78 -13.07
N PRO A 237 31.56 13.45 -13.04
CA PRO A 237 30.77 12.53 -12.20
C PRO A 237 30.84 12.95 -10.73
N THR A 238 29.82 13.67 -10.25
CA THR A 238 29.85 14.35 -8.96
C THR A 238 29.33 13.48 -7.83
N THR A 239 28.36 12.61 -8.11
CA THR A 239 27.74 11.75 -7.09
C THR A 239 28.15 10.30 -7.33
N ASP A 240 29.17 9.83 -6.61
CA ASP A 240 29.68 8.44 -6.65
C ASP A 240 29.14 7.58 -5.50
N ARG A 241 28.30 8.15 -4.65
CA ARG A 241 27.75 7.56 -3.43
C ARG A 241 26.26 7.77 -3.27
N PHE A 242 25.63 6.94 -2.45
CA PHE A 242 24.28 7.17 -1.98
C PHE A 242 24.30 8.21 -0.86
N VAL A 243 23.47 9.24 -0.98
CA VAL A 243 23.34 10.29 0.04
C VAL A 243 21.88 10.36 0.50
N VAL A 244 21.65 10.06 1.77
CA VAL A 244 20.34 10.29 2.40
C VAL A 244 20.34 11.69 2.96
N VAL A 245 19.39 12.52 2.53
CA VAL A 245 19.22 13.91 2.98
C VAL A 245 18.01 13.97 3.88
N MET A 246 18.21 14.28 5.15
CA MET A 246 17.17 14.23 6.19
C MET A 246 17.28 15.41 7.16
N SER A 247 16.22 15.63 7.93
CA SER A 247 16.20 16.63 8.99
C SER A 247 17.20 16.29 10.09
N GLY A 248 17.85 17.30 10.59
CA GLY A 248 18.72 17.23 11.77
C GLY A 248 18.87 18.61 12.42
N PRO A 249 19.35 18.68 13.67
CA PRO A 249 19.49 19.94 14.38
C PRO A 249 20.55 20.85 13.75
N ASP A 250 21.58 20.26 13.15
CA ASP A 250 22.72 20.98 12.59
C ASP A 250 23.04 20.47 11.19
N GLU A 251 23.71 21.32 10.39
CA GLU A 251 24.26 20.93 9.10
C GLU A 251 25.48 20.04 9.30
N ARG A 252 25.33 18.75 9.01
CA ARG A 252 26.43 17.78 9.12
C ARG A 252 26.31 16.62 8.16
N SER A 253 27.45 16.05 7.83
CA SER A 253 27.54 14.82 7.06
C SER A 253 28.01 13.66 7.95
N ILE A 254 27.27 12.56 7.95
CA ILE A 254 27.55 11.36 8.75
C ILE A 254 27.96 10.24 7.79
N PRO A 255 29.14 9.60 7.99
CA PRO A 255 29.57 8.47 7.18
C PRO A 255 28.64 7.27 7.29
N GLY A 256 28.51 6.49 6.20
CA GLY A 256 27.65 5.33 6.13
C GLY A 256 27.92 4.25 7.18
N ASN A 257 29.17 4.02 7.51
CA ASN A 257 29.54 3.07 8.58
C ASN A 257 28.95 3.46 9.94
N THR A 258 28.88 4.76 10.23
CA THR A 258 28.33 5.27 11.49
C THR A 258 26.80 5.19 11.50
N ILE A 259 26.15 5.63 10.40
CA ILE A 259 24.69 5.68 10.33
C ILE A 259 24.06 4.28 10.30
N ALA A 260 24.73 3.30 9.69
CA ALA A 260 24.22 1.94 9.58
C ALA A 260 24.23 1.14 10.89
N VAL A 261 24.97 1.60 11.92
CA VAL A 261 24.99 0.97 13.25
C VAL A 261 24.14 1.71 14.28
N GLN A 262 23.60 2.88 13.93
CA GLN A 262 22.72 3.63 14.82
C GLN A 262 21.34 2.98 14.92
N ALA A 263 20.93 2.62 16.14
CA ALA A 263 19.67 1.91 16.39
C ALA A 263 18.39 2.77 16.15
N ASP A 264 18.55 4.09 16.25
CA ASP A 264 17.49 5.08 16.01
C ASP A 264 17.29 5.41 14.52
N MET A 265 18.15 4.88 13.64
CA MET A 265 18.08 5.11 12.20
C MET A 265 17.64 3.86 11.43
N PRO A 266 16.80 4.00 10.38
CA PRO A 266 16.23 2.86 9.65
C PRO A 266 17.19 2.27 8.60
N PHE A 267 18.51 2.32 8.84
CA PHE A 267 19.54 1.94 7.88
C PHE A 267 20.39 0.74 8.31
N SER A 268 20.05 0.08 9.42
CA SER A 268 20.82 -1.06 9.94
C SER A 268 20.90 -2.23 8.96
N GLY A 269 19.87 -2.48 8.15
CA GLY A 269 19.87 -3.51 7.11
C GLY A 269 20.90 -3.29 5.99
N LEU A 270 21.43 -2.07 5.83
CA LEU A 270 22.47 -1.77 4.84
C LEU A 270 23.84 -2.38 5.18
N THR A 271 24.05 -2.83 6.41
CA THR A 271 25.25 -3.55 6.82
C THR A 271 25.45 -4.86 6.03
N ALA A 272 24.38 -5.47 5.54
CA ALA A 272 24.42 -6.68 4.71
C ALA A 272 25.17 -6.48 3.38
N PHE A 273 25.25 -5.23 2.87
CA PHE A 273 25.97 -4.92 1.63
C PHE A 273 27.48 -4.69 1.83
N GLY A 274 27.97 -4.84 3.05
CA GLY A 274 29.38 -4.81 3.40
C GLY A 274 30.01 -3.42 3.42
N THR A 275 31.28 -3.38 3.85
CA THR A 275 32.04 -2.13 4.04
C THR A 275 32.30 -1.38 2.73
N ALA A 276 32.39 -2.10 1.61
CA ALA A 276 32.59 -1.51 0.29
C ALA A 276 31.43 -0.57 -0.07
N PHE A 277 30.18 -0.97 0.19
CA PHE A 277 29.02 -0.11 0.03
C PHE A 277 28.98 0.99 1.10
N LEU A 278 29.18 0.66 2.38
CA LEU A 278 29.07 1.63 3.48
C LEU A 278 30.05 2.79 3.34
N SER A 279 31.22 2.59 2.71
CA SER A 279 32.15 3.67 2.37
C SER A 279 31.63 4.61 1.27
N LYS A 280 30.66 4.15 0.48
CA LYS A 280 29.95 4.90 -0.58
C LYS A 280 28.53 5.28 -0.16
N PHE A 281 28.23 5.21 1.12
CA PHE A 281 26.98 5.65 1.73
C PHE A 281 27.24 6.81 2.68
N GLN A 282 26.35 7.79 2.71
CA GLN A 282 26.48 8.99 3.51
C GLN A 282 25.09 9.49 3.92
N CYS A 283 24.98 10.06 5.11
CA CYS A 283 23.79 10.78 5.54
C CYS A 283 24.12 12.26 5.67
N SER A 284 23.32 13.12 5.05
CA SER A 284 23.37 14.56 5.15
C SER A 284 22.20 15.02 6.03
N GLN A 285 22.51 15.69 7.13
CA GLN A 285 21.51 16.26 8.04
C GLN A 285 21.56 17.78 7.97
N MET A 286 20.40 18.41 7.99
CA MET A 286 20.26 19.85 8.09
C MET A 286 18.86 20.26 8.58
N PRO A 287 18.71 21.40 9.28
CA PRO A 287 17.41 21.93 9.65
C PRO A 287 16.71 22.52 8.41
N HIS A 288 15.61 21.89 7.98
CA HIS A 288 14.82 22.37 6.86
C HIS A 288 13.37 21.90 6.97
N PRO A 289 12.34 22.78 6.78
CA PRO A 289 10.93 22.43 6.95
C PRO A 289 10.46 21.23 6.09
N LEU A 290 10.92 21.16 4.83
CA LEU A 290 10.60 20.02 3.95
C LEU A 290 11.19 18.71 4.47
N LEU A 291 12.41 18.73 5.01
CA LEU A 291 13.08 17.56 5.56
C LEU A 291 12.48 17.10 6.90
N GLU A 292 11.71 17.94 7.58
CA GLU A 292 10.92 17.52 8.74
C GLU A 292 9.81 16.55 8.36
N GLN A 293 9.36 16.57 7.11
CA GLN A 293 8.28 15.75 6.60
C GLN A 293 8.76 14.61 5.70
N ILE A 294 9.83 14.81 4.92
CA ILE A 294 10.30 13.88 3.88
C ILE A 294 11.82 13.70 3.99
N THR A 295 12.29 12.50 3.75
CA THR A 295 13.71 12.18 3.58
C THR A 295 13.99 11.92 2.09
N PHE A 296 15.02 12.53 1.52
CA PHE A 296 15.44 12.26 0.14
C PHE A 296 16.61 11.27 0.10
N VAL A 297 16.61 10.42 -0.93
CA VAL A 297 17.73 9.52 -1.23
C VAL A 297 18.28 9.88 -2.60
N ASP A 298 19.41 10.58 -2.61
CA ASP A 298 20.17 10.85 -3.83
C ASP A 298 21.05 9.65 -4.18
N THR A 299 20.90 9.12 -5.39
CA THR A 299 21.62 7.93 -5.82
C THR A 299 22.71 8.25 -6.84
N PRO A 300 23.78 7.46 -6.87
CA PRO A 300 24.76 7.55 -7.95
C PRO A 300 24.09 7.40 -9.30
N GLY A 301 24.61 8.08 -10.31
CA GLY A 301 24.10 7.91 -11.67
C GLY A 301 24.29 6.47 -12.17
N VAL A 302 23.25 5.94 -12.83
CA VAL A 302 23.35 4.65 -13.52
C VAL A 302 24.33 4.79 -14.69
N LEU A 303 25.23 3.83 -14.84
CA LEU A 303 26.31 3.88 -15.81
C LEU A 303 25.92 3.16 -17.10
N SER A 304 26.40 3.66 -18.24
CA SER A 304 26.06 3.09 -19.55
C SER A 304 27.12 2.15 -20.13
N GLY A 305 28.32 2.08 -19.54
CA GLY A 305 29.44 1.31 -20.06
C GLY A 305 29.84 0.10 -19.21
N GLU A 306 30.22 -1.03 -19.82
CA GLU A 306 30.68 -2.23 -19.11
C GLU A 306 31.93 -1.97 -18.25
N LYS A 307 32.89 -1.21 -18.75
CA LYS A 307 34.13 -0.86 -18.02
C LYS A 307 33.85 -0.06 -16.75
N GLN A 308 32.80 0.76 -16.75
CA GLN A 308 32.42 1.57 -15.57
C GLN A 308 31.66 0.75 -14.54
N ARG A 309 30.93 -0.31 -14.94
CA ARG A 309 30.22 -1.23 -14.05
C ARG A 309 31.19 -2.08 -13.22
N THR A 310 32.27 -2.56 -13.81
CA THR A 310 33.33 -3.35 -13.12
C THR A 310 34.10 -2.54 -12.08
N GLN A 311 34.00 -1.22 -12.10
CA GLN A 311 34.60 -0.34 -11.09
C GLN A 311 33.77 -0.17 -9.81
N ARG A 312 32.49 -0.57 -9.81
CA ARG A 312 31.69 -0.57 -8.59
C ARG A 312 32.04 -1.78 -7.72
N SER A 313 32.49 -1.52 -6.51
CA SER A 313 32.89 -2.53 -5.55
C SER A 313 31.75 -3.14 -4.73
N TYR A 314 30.51 -2.79 -5.05
CA TYR A 314 29.30 -3.24 -4.33
C TYR A 314 28.12 -3.49 -5.29
N ASP A 315 27.14 -4.27 -4.82
CA ASP A 315 25.91 -4.56 -5.57
C ASP A 315 24.95 -3.35 -5.57
N PHE A 316 25.03 -2.55 -6.65
CA PHE A 316 24.19 -1.38 -6.84
C PHE A 316 22.70 -1.73 -6.98
N THR A 317 22.38 -2.83 -7.67
CA THR A 317 21.00 -3.26 -7.90
C THR A 317 20.35 -3.71 -6.61
N GLY A 318 21.04 -4.51 -5.80
CA GLY A 318 20.56 -4.95 -4.50
C GLY A 318 20.34 -3.80 -3.52
N VAL A 319 21.30 -2.85 -3.46
CA VAL A 319 21.15 -1.63 -2.64
C VAL A 319 19.95 -0.80 -3.09
N THR A 320 19.78 -0.60 -4.40
CA THR A 320 18.65 0.17 -4.95
C THR A 320 17.32 -0.51 -4.64
N SER A 321 17.23 -1.83 -4.76
CA SER A 321 16.06 -2.62 -4.40
C SER A 321 15.73 -2.50 -2.91
N TRP A 322 16.75 -2.52 -2.04
CA TRP A 322 16.58 -2.33 -0.61
C TRP A 322 15.96 -0.96 -0.28
N PHE A 323 16.48 0.12 -0.90
CA PHE A 323 15.89 1.45 -0.74
C PHE A 323 14.48 1.52 -1.30
N ALA A 324 14.22 0.93 -2.48
CA ALA A 324 12.90 0.93 -3.10
C ALA A 324 11.82 0.29 -2.22
N ALA A 325 12.17 -0.79 -1.51
CA ALA A 325 11.28 -1.42 -0.54
C ALA A 325 10.88 -0.48 0.61
N LYS A 326 11.77 0.43 1.02
CA LYS A 326 11.56 1.39 2.13
C LYS A 326 11.04 2.75 1.68
N CYS A 327 11.20 3.10 0.40
CA CYS A 327 10.75 4.38 -0.14
C CYS A 327 9.24 4.42 -0.37
N ASP A 328 8.69 5.61 -0.22
CA ASP A 328 7.30 5.93 -0.45
C ASP A 328 7.06 6.46 -1.87
N LEU A 329 8.08 7.03 -2.48
CA LEU A 329 8.06 7.52 -3.86
C LEU A 329 9.43 7.30 -4.49
N ILE A 330 9.43 6.91 -5.77
CA ILE A 330 10.62 6.71 -6.59
C ILE A 330 10.50 7.60 -7.82
N LEU A 331 11.40 8.57 -7.95
CA LEU A 331 11.47 9.47 -9.09
C LEU A 331 12.53 8.98 -10.09
N LEU A 332 12.10 8.56 -11.28
CA LEU A 332 12.99 8.20 -12.38
C LEU A 332 13.26 9.44 -13.23
N LEU A 333 14.46 10.02 -13.13
CA LEU A 333 14.85 11.22 -13.86
C LEU A 333 15.52 10.86 -15.19
N PHE A 334 14.98 11.47 -16.26
CA PHE A 334 15.51 11.40 -17.62
C PHE A 334 15.98 12.76 -18.12
N ASP A 335 16.92 12.76 -19.04
CA ASP A 335 17.44 13.91 -19.76
C ASP A 335 17.04 13.80 -21.22
N PRO A 336 16.49 14.85 -21.87
CA PRO A 336 16.06 14.80 -23.27
C PRO A 336 17.15 14.34 -24.25
N HIS A 337 18.42 14.59 -23.91
CA HIS A 337 19.56 14.18 -24.72
C HIS A 337 20.08 12.76 -24.41
N LYS A 338 19.48 12.07 -23.41
CA LYS A 338 19.91 10.75 -22.92
C LYS A 338 18.72 9.84 -22.65
N LEU A 339 17.97 9.53 -23.70
CA LEU A 339 16.77 8.68 -23.59
C LEU A 339 17.09 7.19 -23.66
N ASP A 340 18.32 6.83 -24.02
CA ASP A 340 18.72 5.43 -24.12
C ASP A 340 18.79 4.79 -22.73
N ILE A 341 17.98 3.76 -22.52
CA ILE A 341 17.95 3.02 -21.25
C ILE A 341 19.01 1.92 -21.33
N SER A 342 20.16 2.16 -20.68
CA SER A 342 21.26 1.18 -20.60
C SER A 342 20.81 -0.14 -19.96
N ASP A 343 21.53 -1.23 -20.22
CA ASP A 343 21.21 -2.55 -19.66
C ASP A 343 21.32 -2.57 -18.12
N GLU A 344 22.20 -1.76 -17.53
CA GLU A 344 22.23 -1.59 -16.08
C GLU A 344 20.93 -0.91 -15.61
N PHE A 345 20.49 0.14 -16.28
CA PHE A 345 19.26 0.84 -15.90
C PHE A 345 18.03 -0.04 -16.10
N LYS A 346 17.98 -0.87 -17.14
CA LYS A 346 16.94 -1.89 -17.32
C LYS A 346 16.90 -2.87 -16.14
N ARG A 347 18.06 -3.37 -15.68
CA ARG A 347 18.15 -4.26 -14.52
C ARG A 347 17.68 -3.57 -13.24
N VAL A 348 18.10 -2.33 -13.03
CA VAL A 348 17.64 -1.53 -11.87
C VAL A 348 16.13 -1.34 -11.92
N ILE A 349 15.55 -0.90 -13.04
CA ILE A 349 14.09 -0.75 -13.18
C ILE A 349 13.39 -2.09 -12.99
N SER A 350 13.95 -3.18 -13.52
CA SER A 350 13.38 -4.53 -13.32
C SER A 350 13.41 -4.98 -11.87
N SER A 351 14.39 -4.54 -11.08
CA SER A 351 14.46 -4.84 -9.63
C SER A 351 13.44 -4.05 -8.81
N LEU A 352 12.81 -3.01 -9.40
CA LEU A 352 11.74 -2.24 -8.77
C LEU A 352 10.34 -2.87 -8.95
N ARG A 353 10.23 -4.01 -9.63
CA ARG A 353 8.93 -4.70 -9.81
C ARG A 353 8.27 -4.98 -8.47
N GLY A 354 6.94 -4.75 -8.44
CA GLY A 354 6.16 -4.82 -7.20
C GLY A 354 6.11 -3.51 -6.40
N HIS A 355 6.80 -2.46 -6.90
CA HIS A 355 6.75 -1.09 -6.38
C HIS A 355 6.30 -0.08 -7.44
N ASP A 356 5.59 -0.56 -8.48
CA ASP A 356 5.21 0.23 -9.66
C ASP A 356 4.31 1.42 -9.28
N ASP A 357 3.48 1.26 -8.26
CA ASP A 357 2.61 2.29 -7.68
C ASP A 357 3.39 3.50 -7.12
N LYS A 358 4.64 3.28 -6.67
CA LYS A 358 5.53 4.30 -6.11
C LYS A 358 6.36 5.03 -7.17
N ILE A 359 6.38 4.56 -8.41
CA ILE A 359 7.23 5.11 -9.47
C ILE A 359 6.57 6.31 -10.16
N ARG A 360 7.32 7.39 -10.33
CA ARG A 360 6.98 8.55 -11.16
C ARG A 360 8.17 8.86 -12.06
N VAL A 361 7.89 9.27 -13.29
CA VAL A 361 8.92 9.60 -14.27
C VAL A 361 9.01 11.12 -14.42
N VAL A 362 10.22 11.65 -14.47
CA VAL A 362 10.50 13.08 -14.65
C VAL A 362 11.41 13.26 -15.84
N LEU A 363 10.94 13.93 -16.87
CA LEU A 363 11.76 14.42 -17.98
C LEU A 363 12.30 15.79 -17.59
N ASN A 364 13.49 15.78 -17.00
CA ASN A 364 14.17 16.97 -16.52
C ASN A 364 14.94 17.68 -17.64
N LYS A 365 15.31 18.95 -17.48
CA LYS A 365 16.03 19.77 -18.47
C LYS A 365 15.30 19.93 -19.80
N ALA A 366 14.00 19.88 -19.78
CA ALA A 366 13.18 19.97 -20.98
C ALA A 366 13.26 21.34 -21.67
N ASP A 367 13.77 22.36 -20.98
CA ASP A 367 14.07 23.71 -21.50
C ASP A 367 15.28 23.77 -22.43
N GLN A 368 16.03 22.67 -22.59
CA GLN A 368 17.19 22.60 -23.49
C GLN A 368 16.83 22.20 -24.92
N ILE A 369 15.57 21.88 -25.18
CA ILE A 369 15.06 21.48 -26.49
C ILE A 369 13.81 22.29 -26.86
N ASP A 370 13.56 22.44 -28.17
CA ASP A 370 12.35 23.12 -28.64
C ASP A 370 11.10 22.25 -28.47
N THR A 371 9.92 22.88 -28.56
CA THR A 371 8.63 22.21 -28.36
C THR A 371 8.39 21.05 -29.34
N GLN A 372 8.85 21.15 -30.60
CA GLN A 372 8.70 20.07 -31.57
C GLN A 372 9.58 18.86 -31.21
N GLN A 373 10.81 19.12 -30.80
CA GLN A 373 11.73 18.09 -30.30
C GLN A 373 11.20 17.45 -29.02
N LEU A 374 10.62 18.25 -28.10
CA LEU A 374 10.03 17.77 -26.86
C LEU A 374 8.95 16.71 -27.13
N MET A 375 8.05 16.94 -28.09
CA MET A 375 7.03 15.95 -28.45
C MET A 375 7.64 14.63 -28.94
N ARG A 376 8.71 14.69 -29.74
CA ARG A 376 9.41 13.50 -30.25
C ARG A 376 10.13 12.75 -29.11
N VAL A 377 10.80 13.50 -28.25
CA VAL A 377 11.51 12.98 -27.07
C VAL A 377 10.53 12.31 -26.12
N TYR A 378 9.40 12.95 -25.85
CA TYR A 378 8.34 12.39 -25.00
C TYR A 378 7.82 11.05 -25.55
N GLY A 379 7.50 11.00 -26.84
CA GLY A 379 7.06 9.75 -27.51
C GLY A 379 8.13 8.65 -27.46
N ALA A 380 9.40 8.99 -27.67
CA ALA A 380 10.52 8.05 -27.60
C ALA A 380 10.73 7.53 -26.16
N LEU A 381 10.61 8.40 -25.16
CA LEU A 381 10.70 8.03 -23.76
C LEU A 381 9.57 7.05 -23.37
N MET A 382 8.34 7.37 -23.74
CA MET A 382 7.17 6.50 -23.49
C MET A 382 7.34 5.12 -24.12
N TRP A 383 7.82 5.07 -25.36
CA TRP A 383 8.13 3.82 -26.05
C TRP A 383 9.22 3.00 -25.34
N SER A 384 10.27 3.67 -24.87
CA SER A 384 11.38 3.02 -24.17
C SER A 384 10.96 2.50 -22.80
N LEU A 385 10.15 3.26 -22.06
CA LEU A 385 9.60 2.87 -20.76
C LEU A 385 8.65 1.67 -20.88
N GLY A 386 7.77 1.65 -21.91
CA GLY A 386 6.86 0.54 -22.15
C GLY A 386 7.54 -0.80 -22.43
N LYS A 387 8.84 -0.80 -22.81
CA LYS A 387 9.63 -2.03 -22.98
C LYS A 387 10.25 -2.55 -21.67
N VAL A 388 10.36 -1.72 -20.67
CA VAL A 388 11.08 -2.03 -19.43
C VAL A 388 10.12 -2.16 -18.25
N LEU A 389 9.12 -1.28 -18.18
CA LEU A 389 8.05 -1.31 -17.19
C LEU A 389 6.93 -2.22 -17.70
N ASN A 390 6.66 -3.27 -16.98
CA ASN A 390 5.67 -4.30 -17.35
C ASN A 390 4.32 -4.00 -16.68
N THR A 391 3.88 -2.73 -16.74
CA THR A 391 2.60 -2.29 -16.18
C THR A 391 1.54 -2.18 -17.27
N PRO A 392 0.27 -2.53 -16.99
CA PRO A 392 -0.81 -2.36 -17.94
C PRO A 392 -1.18 -0.89 -18.18
N GLU A 393 -0.76 0.00 -17.26
CA GLU A 393 -1.05 1.42 -17.31
C GLU A 393 0.15 2.22 -17.83
N VAL A 394 -0.15 3.29 -18.57
CA VAL A 394 0.86 4.22 -19.04
C VAL A 394 1.34 5.08 -17.89
N MET A 395 2.64 5.06 -17.61
CA MET A 395 3.24 5.86 -16.55
C MET A 395 3.11 7.36 -16.82
N ARG A 396 2.75 8.12 -15.77
CA ARG A 396 2.77 9.58 -15.85
C ARG A 396 4.22 10.09 -15.92
N VAL A 397 4.48 10.97 -16.89
CA VAL A 397 5.77 11.65 -17.06
C VAL A 397 5.58 13.13 -16.78
N TYR A 398 6.23 13.65 -15.75
CA TYR A 398 6.32 15.08 -15.47
C TYR A 398 7.41 15.70 -16.34
N ILE A 399 7.10 16.83 -16.96
CA ILE A 399 8.01 17.52 -17.88
C ILE A 399 8.41 18.85 -17.25
N GLY A 400 9.72 19.16 -17.20
CA GLY A 400 10.15 20.43 -16.65
C GLY A 400 11.65 20.64 -16.63
N SER A 401 12.06 21.75 -16.07
CA SER A 401 13.45 22.10 -15.79
C SER A 401 13.61 22.43 -14.31
N PHE A 402 13.95 21.39 -13.53
CA PHE A 402 14.03 21.46 -12.07
C PHE A 402 15.42 21.91 -11.64
N ASN A 403 15.70 23.20 -11.79
CA ASN A 403 16.93 23.86 -11.37
C ASN A 403 16.67 25.33 -11.03
N ASP A 404 17.65 26.01 -10.45
CA ASP A 404 17.53 27.42 -10.01
C ASP A 404 17.76 28.44 -11.14
N LYS A 405 18.00 27.99 -12.37
CA LYS A 405 18.16 28.87 -13.52
C LYS A 405 16.80 29.21 -14.12
N PRO A 406 16.64 30.42 -14.70
CA PRO A 406 15.41 30.74 -15.43
C PRO A 406 15.25 29.82 -16.63
N VAL A 407 14.00 29.42 -16.92
CA VAL A 407 13.66 28.60 -18.06
C VAL A 407 14.10 29.31 -19.34
N ASN A 408 14.65 28.57 -20.30
CA ASN A 408 15.04 29.13 -21.60
C ASN A 408 13.80 29.39 -22.47
N GLU A 409 13.18 30.57 -22.27
CA GLU A 409 11.96 30.96 -22.98
C GLU A 409 12.13 31.03 -24.51
N ALA A 410 13.35 31.28 -24.98
CA ALA A 410 13.62 31.32 -26.41
C ALA A 410 13.50 29.93 -27.09
N ALA A 411 13.83 28.87 -26.37
CA ALA A 411 13.70 27.50 -26.88
C ALA A 411 12.28 26.96 -26.73
N VAL A 412 11.63 27.25 -25.61
CA VAL A 412 10.39 26.60 -25.19
C VAL A 412 9.13 27.36 -25.62
N GLY A 413 9.24 28.68 -25.75
CA GLY A 413 8.11 29.57 -26.04
C GLY A 413 7.11 29.68 -24.87
N PRO A 414 6.08 30.55 -24.99
CA PRO A 414 5.14 30.80 -23.89
C PRO A 414 4.31 29.55 -23.52
N ILE A 415 3.88 28.76 -24.49
CA ILE A 415 3.07 27.55 -24.25
C ILE A 415 3.86 26.50 -23.45
N GLY A 416 5.14 26.35 -23.73
CA GLY A 416 5.98 25.40 -23.01
C GLY A 416 6.30 25.86 -21.59
N LYS A 417 6.41 27.18 -21.35
CA LYS A 417 6.59 27.72 -20.01
C LYS A 417 5.38 27.39 -19.11
N ASP A 418 4.17 27.68 -19.59
CA ASP A 418 2.93 27.36 -18.87
C ASP A 418 2.81 25.86 -18.59
N LEU A 419 3.23 25.01 -19.53
CA LEU A 419 3.26 23.56 -19.33
C LEU A 419 4.21 23.20 -18.19
N PHE A 420 5.44 23.70 -18.20
CA PHE A 420 6.43 23.38 -17.16
C PHE A 420 6.01 23.84 -15.78
N GLU A 421 5.39 25.02 -15.66
CA GLU A 421 4.87 25.54 -14.39
C GLU A 421 3.78 24.61 -13.83
N ARG A 422 2.82 24.19 -14.66
CA ARG A 422 1.75 23.26 -14.25
C ARG A 422 2.30 21.87 -13.86
N GLU A 423 3.18 21.30 -14.66
CA GLU A 423 3.79 20.01 -14.38
C GLU A 423 4.66 20.06 -13.11
N GLN A 424 5.32 21.20 -12.83
CA GLN A 424 6.05 21.41 -11.59
C GLN A 424 5.11 21.49 -10.40
N ASP A 425 4.01 22.21 -10.50
CA ASP A 425 3.00 22.32 -9.44
C ASP A 425 2.36 20.95 -9.14
N ASP A 426 2.06 20.18 -10.17
CA ASP A 426 1.52 18.83 -10.04
C ASP A 426 2.50 17.89 -9.33
N LEU A 427 3.79 17.94 -9.70
CA LEU A 427 4.83 17.13 -9.04
C LEU A 427 5.04 17.58 -7.59
N LEU A 428 5.02 18.89 -7.32
CA LEU A 428 5.10 19.41 -5.95
C LEU A 428 3.88 19.02 -5.12
N SER A 429 2.69 18.98 -5.72
CA SER A 429 1.48 18.47 -5.07
C SER A 429 1.61 16.99 -4.71
N ASP A 430 2.09 16.15 -5.64
CA ASP A 430 2.35 14.73 -5.37
C ASP A 430 3.38 14.55 -4.23
N LEU A 431 4.43 15.36 -4.20
CA LEU A 431 5.44 15.33 -3.12
C LEU A 431 4.85 15.74 -1.76
N LYS A 432 3.97 16.75 -1.73
CA LYS A 432 3.28 17.19 -0.50
C LYS A 432 2.31 16.12 0.02
N ASP A 433 1.77 15.28 -0.85
CA ASP A 433 0.88 14.18 -0.48
C ASP A 433 1.62 12.92 0.00
N VAL A 434 2.94 12.83 -0.23
CA VAL A 434 3.74 11.67 0.21
C VAL A 434 3.60 11.38 1.70
N PRO A 435 3.71 12.35 2.63
CA PRO A 435 3.54 12.10 4.05
C PRO A 435 2.16 11.55 4.41
N LYS A 436 1.09 12.08 3.80
CA LYS A 436 -0.29 11.62 4.03
C LYS A 436 -0.48 10.16 3.61
N LYS A 437 0.03 9.80 2.43
CA LYS A 437 -0.04 8.44 1.88
C LYS A 437 0.91 7.44 2.56
N ALA A 438 1.93 7.94 3.27
CA ALA A 438 2.93 7.08 3.93
C ALA A 438 2.36 6.26 5.08
N CYS A 439 1.40 6.80 5.82
CA CYS A 439 0.74 6.08 6.90
C CYS A 439 -0.01 4.85 6.36
N ASP A 440 -0.81 5.04 5.32
CA ASP A 440 -1.57 3.95 4.69
C ASP A 440 -0.64 2.88 4.10
N ARG A 441 0.47 3.32 3.47
CA ARG A 441 1.47 2.37 2.98
C ARG A 441 2.12 1.57 4.10
N LYS A 442 2.49 2.20 5.22
CA LYS A 442 3.05 1.47 6.38
C LYS A 442 2.08 0.42 6.91
N ILE A 443 0.79 0.75 6.98
CA ILE A 443 -0.25 -0.19 7.38
C ILE A 443 -0.32 -1.35 6.38
N ASN A 444 -0.37 -1.06 5.09
CA ASN A 444 -0.42 -2.08 4.04
C ASN A 444 0.82 -2.99 4.04
N GLU A 445 2.01 -2.41 4.17
CA GLU A 445 3.26 -3.19 4.29
C GLU A 445 3.28 -4.07 5.55
N PHE A 446 2.76 -3.55 6.66
CA PHE A 446 2.63 -4.33 7.89
C PHE A 446 1.65 -5.50 7.72
N VAL A 447 0.50 -5.28 7.07
CA VAL A 447 -0.47 -6.33 6.74
C VAL A 447 0.13 -7.38 5.80
N LYS A 448 0.83 -6.95 4.73
CA LYS A 448 1.54 -7.85 3.81
C LYS A 448 2.57 -8.71 4.56
N ARG A 449 3.35 -8.10 5.44
CA ARG A 449 4.34 -8.79 6.27
C ARG A 449 3.69 -9.82 7.19
N ALA A 450 2.60 -9.47 7.86
CA ALA A 450 1.87 -10.39 8.73
C ALA A 450 1.32 -11.61 7.97
N ARG A 451 0.79 -11.40 6.76
CA ARG A 451 0.35 -12.48 5.87
C ARG A 451 1.52 -13.37 5.44
N ALA A 452 2.63 -12.76 5.01
CA ALA A 452 3.82 -13.50 4.61
C ALA A 452 4.41 -14.33 5.77
N ALA A 453 4.45 -13.79 7.00
CA ALA A 453 4.91 -14.50 8.18
C ALA A 453 4.00 -15.70 8.53
N LYS A 454 2.69 -15.56 8.35
CA LYS A 454 1.73 -16.63 8.53
C LYS A 454 1.91 -17.76 7.50
N ILE A 455 2.06 -17.40 6.22
CA ILE A 455 2.34 -18.36 5.13
C ILE A 455 3.65 -19.10 5.39
N HIS A 456 4.69 -18.35 5.76
CA HIS A 456 5.99 -18.93 6.11
C HIS A 456 5.88 -19.93 7.28
N ALA A 457 5.11 -19.62 8.33
CA ALA A 457 4.88 -20.53 9.44
C ALA A 457 4.18 -21.82 8.99
N TYR A 458 3.24 -21.74 8.06
CA TYR A 458 2.62 -22.94 7.46
C TYR A 458 3.63 -23.76 6.65
N ILE A 459 4.47 -23.11 5.82
CA ILE A 459 5.49 -23.81 5.03
C ILE A 459 6.47 -24.54 5.95
N ILE A 460 7.07 -23.86 6.94
CA ILE A 460 8.03 -24.45 7.89
C ILE A 460 7.41 -25.63 8.65
N SER A 461 6.19 -25.45 9.11
CA SER A 461 5.47 -26.50 9.88
C SER A 461 5.12 -27.71 9.01
N HIS A 462 4.75 -27.49 7.74
CA HIS A 462 4.49 -28.54 6.78
C HIS A 462 5.76 -29.33 6.47
N LEU A 463 6.86 -28.66 6.16
CA LEU A 463 8.15 -29.32 5.93
C LEU A 463 8.59 -30.14 7.16
N LYS A 464 8.35 -29.64 8.37
CA LYS A 464 8.61 -30.40 9.61
C LYS A 464 7.73 -31.64 9.73
N LYS A 465 6.46 -31.55 9.35
CA LYS A 465 5.48 -32.65 9.39
C LYS A 465 5.88 -33.79 8.43
N GLU A 466 6.41 -33.46 7.26
CA GLU A 466 6.85 -34.42 6.23
C GLU A 466 8.20 -35.07 6.55
N MET A 467 8.92 -34.63 7.57
CA MET A 467 10.18 -35.24 8.01
C MET A 467 9.94 -36.55 8.76
N PRO A 468 10.68 -37.65 8.43
CA PRO A 468 10.57 -38.89 9.15
C PRO A 468 11.11 -38.79 10.58
N SER A 469 10.48 -39.51 11.51
CA SER A 469 10.82 -39.47 12.93
C SER A 469 12.15 -40.15 13.28
N MET A 470 12.55 -41.21 12.56
CA MET A 470 13.71 -42.05 12.95
C MET A 470 14.82 -42.10 11.90
N MET A 471 14.64 -42.77 10.77
CA MET A 471 15.72 -43.00 9.79
C MET A 471 15.50 -42.24 8.48
N GLY A 472 16.60 -41.93 7.76
CA GLY A 472 16.53 -41.35 6.42
C GLY A 472 16.31 -39.82 6.38
N LYS A 473 16.55 -39.11 7.48
CA LYS A 473 16.31 -37.66 7.59
C LYS A 473 17.04 -36.86 6.51
N ALA A 474 18.32 -37.12 6.24
CA ALA A 474 19.08 -36.42 5.22
C ALA A 474 18.49 -36.62 3.81
N LYS A 475 18.09 -37.84 3.46
CA LYS A 475 17.46 -38.15 2.16
C LYS A 475 16.09 -37.52 2.05
N ALA A 476 15.32 -37.45 3.14
CA ALA A 476 14.02 -36.81 3.18
C ALA A 476 14.17 -35.29 3.03
N GLN A 477 15.13 -34.65 3.72
CA GLN A 477 15.41 -33.24 3.58
C GLN A 477 15.79 -32.87 2.14
N GLN A 478 16.66 -33.67 1.50
CA GLN A 478 17.02 -33.44 0.10
C GLN A 478 15.79 -33.53 -0.82
N ARG A 479 14.96 -34.57 -0.65
CA ARG A 479 13.74 -34.72 -1.44
C ARG A 479 12.77 -33.55 -1.28
N LEU A 480 12.56 -33.06 -0.04
CA LEU A 480 11.69 -31.93 0.23
C LEU A 480 12.24 -30.62 -0.40
N SER A 481 13.55 -30.45 -0.37
CA SER A 481 14.22 -29.31 -1.00
C SER A 481 14.12 -29.36 -2.53
N ASP A 482 14.30 -30.53 -3.13
CA ASP A 482 14.21 -30.72 -4.59
C ASP A 482 12.78 -30.51 -5.10
N ASN A 483 11.76 -30.96 -4.34
CA ASN A 483 10.35 -30.87 -4.70
C ASN A 483 9.61 -29.72 -3.98
N LEU A 484 10.32 -28.64 -3.63
CA LEU A 484 9.78 -27.56 -2.80
C LEU A 484 8.56 -26.86 -3.42
N GLU A 485 8.49 -26.78 -4.75
CA GLU A 485 7.35 -26.20 -5.47
C GLU A 485 6.07 -27.04 -5.24
N ASP A 486 6.17 -28.36 -5.31
CA ASP A 486 5.05 -29.26 -5.03
C ASP A 486 4.59 -29.16 -3.56
N GLU A 487 5.54 -29.01 -2.63
CA GLU A 487 5.24 -28.81 -1.21
C GLU A 487 4.52 -27.47 -0.97
N PHE A 488 4.89 -26.40 -1.67
CA PHE A 488 4.16 -25.12 -1.63
C PHE A 488 2.72 -25.27 -2.13
N ILE A 489 2.51 -26.00 -3.23
CA ILE A 489 1.17 -26.27 -3.76
C ILE A 489 0.32 -27.06 -2.75
N LYS A 490 0.91 -28.00 -1.99
CA LYS A 490 0.19 -28.73 -0.94
C LYS A 490 -0.25 -27.79 0.19
N VAL A 491 0.67 -26.95 0.69
CA VAL A 491 0.35 -25.94 1.72
C VAL A 491 -0.73 -24.97 1.24
N GLN A 492 -0.63 -24.52 -0.01
CA GLN A 492 -1.62 -23.65 -0.62
C GLN A 492 -3.02 -24.27 -0.60
N ARG A 493 -3.13 -25.54 -1.00
CA ARG A 493 -4.41 -26.26 -1.03
C ARG A 493 -4.95 -26.57 0.38
N GLU A 494 -4.08 -27.00 1.31
CA GLU A 494 -4.45 -27.35 2.68
C GLU A 494 -5.01 -26.14 3.45
N HIS A 495 -4.46 -24.95 3.21
CA HIS A 495 -4.82 -23.72 3.94
C HIS A 495 -5.58 -22.68 3.10
N HIS A 496 -5.98 -23.01 1.86
CA HIS A 496 -6.70 -22.13 0.93
C HIS A 496 -6.04 -20.77 0.75
N LEU A 497 -4.72 -20.76 0.54
CA LEU A 497 -3.91 -19.55 0.42
C LEU A 497 -3.73 -19.12 -1.04
N PRO A 498 -3.65 -17.80 -1.34
CA PRO A 498 -3.39 -17.32 -2.69
C PRO A 498 -1.96 -17.67 -3.15
N ALA A 499 -1.82 -18.12 -4.40
CA ALA A 499 -0.50 -18.49 -4.94
C ALA A 499 0.48 -17.31 -5.00
N GLY A 500 -0.03 -16.08 -5.25
CA GLY A 500 0.77 -14.88 -5.35
C GLY A 500 1.43 -14.41 -4.06
N ASP A 501 0.98 -14.90 -2.91
CA ASP A 501 1.53 -14.53 -1.59
C ASP A 501 2.69 -15.45 -1.15
N PHE A 502 3.00 -16.50 -1.95
CA PHE A 502 4.10 -17.42 -1.63
C PHE A 502 5.47 -16.82 -2.03
N PRO A 503 6.52 -17.12 -1.26
CA PRO A 503 7.87 -16.65 -1.60
C PRO A 503 8.41 -17.36 -2.85
N SER A 504 9.45 -16.77 -3.46
CA SER A 504 10.18 -17.41 -4.58
C SER A 504 10.74 -18.76 -4.14
N VAL A 505 10.42 -19.83 -4.90
CA VAL A 505 10.87 -21.20 -4.62
C VAL A 505 12.40 -21.29 -4.63
N ASP A 506 13.06 -20.65 -5.60
CA ASP A 506 14.52 -20.72 -5.74
C ASP A 506 15.23 -20.05 -4.58
N HIS A 507 14.81 -18.84 -4.22
CA HIS A 507 15.35 -18.14 -3.05
C HIS A 507 15.11 -18.91 -1.75
N TYR A 508 13.90 -19.46 -1.59
CA TYR A 508 13.56 -20.23 -0.40
C TYR A 508 14.37 -21.54 -0.30
N ARG A 509 14.64 -22.20 -1.44
CA ARG A 509 15.49 -23.39 -1.52
C ARG A 509 16.93 -23.08 -1.13
N GLU A 510 17.46 -21.94 -1.60
CA GLU A 510 18.81 -21.46 -1.23
C GLU A 510 18.93 -21.26 0.29
N MET A 511 17.98 -20.55 0.89
CA MET A 511 17.94 -20.32 2.34
C MET A 511 17.79 -21.64 3.11
N LEU A 512 16.92 -22.54 2.66
CA LEU A 512 16.65 -23.83 3.30
C LEU A 512 17.89 -24.72 3.34
N SER A 513 18.83 -24.59 2.39
CA SER A 513 20.06 -25.38 2.35
C SER A 513 20.95 -25.20 3.59
N GLY A 514 20.86 -24.02 4.24
CA GLY A 514 21.60 -23.69 5.48
C GLY A 514 20.95 -24.22 6.76
N TYR A 515 19.75 -24.81 6.69
CA TYR A 515 18.97 -25.21 7.86
C TYR A 515 18.69 -26.71 7.90
N ASN A 516 18.51 -27.21 9.12
CA ASN A 516 18.07 -28.59 9.35
C ASN A 516 16.56 -28.57 9.63
N ILE A 517 15.76 -29.10 8.68
CA ILE A 517 14.29 -29.15 8.78
C ILE A 517 13.83 -29.89 10.04
N ASP A 518 14.61 -30.86 10.53
CA ASP A 518 14.26 -31.59 11.75
C ASP A 518 14.25 -30.71 13.01
N LYS A 519 14.92 -29.57 12.99
CA LYS A 519 14.92 -28.61 14.11
C LYS A 519 13.78 -27.59 14.06
N PHE A 520 12.99 -27.58 12.98
CA PHE A 520 11.89 -26.65 12.85
C PHE A 520 10.76 -26.94 13.83
N GLU A 521 10.04 -25.92 14.19
CA GLU A 521 8.88 -26.01 15.08
C GLU A 521 7.64 -26.53 14.35
N LYS A 522 6.82 -27.31 15.09
CA LYS A 522 5.51 -27.70 14.63
C LYS A 522 4.56 -26.50 14.65
N LEU A 523 3.49 -26.58 13.87
CA LEU A 523 2.47 -25.54 13.85
C LEU A 523 1.92 -25.28 15.26
N LYS A 524 1.93 -24.01 15.66
CA LYS A 524 1.33 -23.52 16.90
C LYS A 524 0.05 -22.74 16.57
N PRO A 525 -1.14 -23.39 16.54
CA PRO A 525 -2.38 -22.75 16.07
C PRO A 525 -2.75 -21.47 16.82
N LYS A 526 -2.39 -21.40 18.12
CA LYS A 526 -2.63 -20.20 18.93
C LYS A 526 -1.89 -18.96 18.40
N MET A 527 -0.66 -19.11 17.90
CA MET A 527 0.10 -17.98 17.37
C MET A 527 -0.48 -17.52 16.04
N ILE A 528 -0.94 -18.43 15.19
CA ILE A 528 -1.65 -18.09 13.96
C ILE A 528 -2.93 -17.34 14.29
N GLN A 529 -3.72 -17.81 15.25
CA GLN A 529 -4.96 -17.15 15.67
C GLN A 529 -4.72 -15.74 16.19
N VAL A 530 -3.66 -15.52 16.96
CA VAL A 530 -3.27 -14.17 17.45
C VAL A 530 -2.99 -13.22 16.28
N VAL A 531 -2.32 -13.70 15.22
CA VAL A 531 -2.07 -12.87 14.02
C VAL A 531 -3.35 -12.67 13.21
N ASP A 532 -4.24 -13.67 13.12
CA ASP A 532 -5.54 -13.52 12.47
C ASP A 532 -6.44 -12.52 13.21
N ASP A 533 -6.45 -12.57 14.54
CA ASP A 533 -7.18 -11.60 15.37
C ASP A 533 -6.59 -10.19 15.22
N MET A 534 -5.26 -10.06 15.12
CA MET A 534 -4.60 -8.80 14.84
C MET A 534 -5.03 -8.20 13.50
N LEU A 535 -5.03 -9.00 12.44
CA LEU A 535 -5.42 -8.57 11.09
C LEU A 535 -6.91 -8.25 10.98
N GLY A 536 -7.77 -9.05 11.64
CA GLY A 536 -9.22 -8.95 11.54
C GLY A 536 -9.87 -7.95 12.49
N TYR A 537 -9.23 -7.66 13.63
CA TYR A 537 -9.83 -6.83 14.69
C TYR A 537 -8.94 -5.68 15.14
N ASP A 538 -7.67 -5.92 15.53
CA ASP A 538 -6.86 -4.88 16.16
C ASP A 538 -6.47 -3.77 15.17
N ILE A 539 -6.05 -4.12 13.95
CA ILE A 539 -5.69 -3.12 12.93
C ILE A 539 -6.92 -2.29 12.53
N PRO A 540 -8.08 -2.87 12.18
CA PRO A 540 -9.29 -2.09 11.93
C PRO A 540 -9.73 -1.21 13.10
N GLU A 541 -9.58 -1.69 14.34
CA GLU A 541 -9.91 -0.91 15.53
C GLU A 541 -8.95 0.27 15.73
N LEU A 542 -7.64 0.04 15.50
CA LEU A 542 -6.63 1.09 15.52
C LEU A 542 -6.95 2.21 14.52
N LEU A 543 -7.34 1.85 13.30
CA LEU A 543 -7.70 2.79 12.25
C LEU A 543 -8.99 3.58 12.52
N ARG A 544 -9.92 3.02 13.29
CA ARG A 544 -11.14 3.74 13.69
C ARG A 544 -10.89 4.76 14.80
N ASN A 545 -9.93 4.49 15.68
CA ASN A 545 -9.70 5.30 16.88
C ASN A 545 -8.67 6.41 16.69
N PHE A 546 -7.82 6.30 15.69
CA PHE A 546 -6.76 7.27 15.43
C PHE A 546 -6.85 7.78 13.99
N ARG A 547 -6.61 9.09 13.82
CA ARG A 547 -6.47 9.71 12.49
C ARG A 547 -5.03 9.58 12.00
N ASN A 548 -4.87 9.71 10.70
CA ASN A 548 -3.55 9.78 10.08
C ASN A 548 -2.78 10.98 10.67
N PRO A 549 -1.56 10.77 11.23
CA PRO A 549 -0.80 11.83 11.88
C PRO A 549 -0.37 12.95 10.92
N TYR A 550 -0.54 12.77 9.63
CA TYR A 550 -0.17 13.72 8.57
C TYR A 550 -1.39 14.41 7.92
N GLU A 551 -2.62 14.13 8.35
CA GLU A 551 -3.82 14.90 8.06
C GLU A 551 -3.93 16.06 9.05
#